data_9c32394988581463114820adae710202
#
_entry.id   9c32394988581463114820adae710202
#
_cell.length_a   1.000
_cell.length_b   1.000
_cell.length_c   1.000
_cell.angle_alpha   90.00
_cell.angle_beta   90.00
_cell.angle_gamma   90.00
#
_symmetry.space_group_name_H-M   'P 1'
#
loop_
_entity.id
_entity.type
_entity.pdbx_description
1 polymer ?
#
loop_
_entity_poly.entity_id
_entity_poly.type
_entity_poly.pdbx_seq_one_letter_code
_entity_poly.pdbx_strand_id
1 'polypeptide(L)'
;VSFTTSAGFKNTSVTNSEKEGLQISFLYNSTSAKTISLAGDIPLYSLPDTLRIHINPGAAKVKTFSCTLRLPSKKTVAVDLPIPEANKENICDIAFPDVLGDVFDIANYPLVLSHFTLGMDINTLGQNYRIDIPAVELVYNYYNENASDVQTVEGKFLDLSVSGRTILLGKAVDRVELYNVSGCLVSLTENSNHISAPGIGMYIVRIVTDGKVFSQKI
;
A
#
# COMPACT_ATOMS: atom_id res chain seq x y z
N VAL A 1 -4.13 3.02 -18.28
CA VAL A 1 -3.03 3.97 -18.05
C VAL A 1 -2.87 4.83 -19.29
N SER A 2 -2.95 6.14 -19.16
CA SER A 2 -2.57 7.10 -20.19
C SER A 2 -1.14 7.58 -19.95
N PHE A 3 -0.45 8.03 -21.00
CA PHE A 3 0.86 8.64 -20.81
C PHE A 3 1.05 9.86 -21.68
N THR A 4 1.88 10.76 -21.21
CA THR A 4 2.28 11.95 -21.94
C THR A 4 3.81 12.03 -21.95
N THR A 5 4.36 12.58 -23.01
CA THR A 5 5.78 12.87 -23.13
C THR A 5 6.00 14.32 -23.53
N SER A 6 7.09 14.91 -23.07
CA SER A 6 7.54 16.19 -23.61
C SER A 6 8.04 15.99 -25.05
N ALA A 7 8.10 17.08 -25.83
CA ALA A 7 8.63 17.03 -27.19
C ALA A 7 10.06 16.44 -27.21
N GLY A 8 10.39 15.63 -28.20
CA GLY A 8 11.70 14.99 -28.34
C GLY A 8 11.69 13.46 -28.16
N PHE A 9 10.51 12.89 -28.04
CA PHE A 9 10.29 11.44 -28.15
C PHE A 9 9.50 11.16 -29.42
N LYS A 10 9.92 10.16 -30.18
CA LYS A 10 9.22 9.65 -31.36
C LYS A 10 8.92 8.18 -31.20
N ASN A 11 7.97 7.67 -31.97
CA ASN A 11 7.58 6.26 -31.97
C ASN A 11 7.34 5.72 -30.55
N THR A 12 6.69 6.53 -29.73
CA THR A 12 6.40 6.15 -28.34
C THR A 12 5.23 5.19 -28.28
N SER A 13 5.40 4.11 -27.51
CA SER A 13 4.35 3.16 -27.21
C SER A 13 4.41 2.75 -25.75
N VAL A 14 3.24 2.50 -25.18
CA VAL A 14 3.11 1.90 -23.84
C VAL A 14 2.26 0.67 -23.98
N THR A 15 2.79 -0.46 -23.53
CA THR A 15 2.06 -1.72 -23.43
C THR A 15 1.98 -2.13 -21.98
N ASN A 16 0.90 -2.76 -21.60
CA ASN A 16 0.71 -3.33 -20.28
C ASN A 16 0.19 -4.75 -20.42
N SER A 17 0.86 -5.70 -19.78
CA SER A 17 0.45 -7.10 -19.73
C SER A 17 0.52 -7.63 -18.30
N GLU A 18 -0.33 -8.60 -17.98
CA GLU A 18 -0.31 -9.24 -16.65
C GLU A 18 1.02 -9.93 -16.35
N LYS A 19 1.71 -10.40 -17.38
CA LYS A 19 2.97 -11.15 -17.22
C LYS A 19 4.21 -10.27 -17.14
N GLU A 20 4.26 -9.19 -17.91
CA GLU A 20 5.47 -8.39 -18.08
C GLU A 20 5.35 -6.98 -17.48
N GLY A 21 4.16 -6.64 -16.98
CA GLY A 21 3.88 -5.31 -16.45
C GLY A 21 3.84 -4.24 -17.54
N LEU A 22 4.25 -3.04 -17.17
CA LEU A 22 4.23 -1.86 -18.03
C LEU A 22 5.55 -1.72 -18.76
N GLN A 23 5.49 -1.57 -20.09
CA GLN A 23 6.65 -1.37 -20.96
C GLN A 23 6.48 -0.08 -21.74
N ILE A 24 7.51 0.78 -21.69
CA ILE A 24 7.54 2.07 -22.38
C ILE A 24 8.66 2.03 -23.39
N SER A 25 8.33 2.12 -24.66
CA SER A 25 9.32 2.18 -25.76
C SER A 25 9.26 3.54 -26.45
N PHE A 26 10.41 4.10 -26.77
CA PHE A 26 10.51 5.39 -27.45
C PHE A 26 11.84 5.55 -28.20
N LEU A 27 11.81 6.37 -29.24
CA LEU A 27 12.99 6.87 -29.93
C LEU A 27 13.36 8.23 -29.35
N TYR A 28 14.57 8.36 -28.79
CA TYR A 28 15.05 9.63 -28.25
C TYR A 28 15.52 10.55 -29.38
N ASN A 29 14.94 11.73 -29.46
CA ASN A 29 15.19 12.68 -30.55
C ASN A 29 15.26 14.12 -30.00
N SER A 30 16.07 14.33 -28.99
CA SER A 30 16.28 15.64 -28.37
C SER A 30 17.71 15.83 -27.90
N THR A 31 18.16 17.06 -27.94
CA THR A 31 19.44 17.49 -27.36
C THR A 31 19.32 18.03 -25.93
N SER A 32 18.14 17.97 -25.35
CA SER A 32 17.87 18.44 -23.99
C SER A 32 17.14 17.38 -23.19
N ALA A 33 17.19 17.50 -21.86
CA ALA A 33 16.45 16.64 -20.94
C ALA A 33 14.94 16.70 -21.25
N LYS A 34 14.26 15.57 -21.11
CA LYS A 34 12.85 15.36 -21.42
C LYS A 34 12.15 14.55 -20.33
N THR A 35 10.84 14.63 -20.30
CA THR A 35 10.01 13.93 -19.30
C THR A 35 9.04 12.95 -19.95
N ILE A 36 8.82 11.83 -19.28
CA ILE A 36 7.75 10.88 -19.53
C ILE A 36 6.86 10.88 -18.30
N SER A 37 5.57 11.10 -18.46
CA SER A 37 4.60 11.03 -17.39
C SER A 37 3.56 9.95 -17.69
N LEU A 38 3.34 9.08 -16.73
CA LEU A 38 2.39 7.97 -16.79
C LEU A 38 1.26 8.27 -15.81
N ALA A 39 0.08 8.53 -16.31
CA ALA A 39 -1.11 8.79 -15.50
C ALA A 39 -2.02 7.55 -15.44
N GLY A 40 -2.54 7.22 -14.27
CA GLY A 40 -3.36 6.03 -14.06
C GLY A 40 -4.48 6.18 -13.05
N ASP A 41 -4.46 7.20 -12.21
CA ASP A 41 -5.45 7.44 -11.15
C ASP A 41 -5.81 6.16 -10.37
N ILE A 42 -4.80 5.51 -9.81
CA ILE A 42 -4.95 4.26 -9.05
C ILE A 42 -5.34 4.58 -7.60
N PRO A 43 -6.56 4.24 -7.15
CA PRO A 43 -6.96 4.49 -5.78
C PRO A 43 -6.31 3.50 -4.82
N LEU A 44 -5.77 4.00 -3.72
CA LEU A 44 -5.20 3.24 -2.62
C LEU A 44 -6.18 3.30 -1.45
N TYR A 45 -6.89 2.20 -1.20
CA TYR A 45 -7.98 2.16 -0.20
C TYR A 45 -7.54 1.78 1.21
N SER A 46 -6.26 1.51 1.41
CA SER A 46 -5.69 1.11 2.69
C SER A 46 -4.44 1.93 2.99
N LEU A 47 -3.95 1.86 4.22
CA LEU A 47 -2.71 2.48 4.68
C LEU A 47 -1.52 1.52 4.45
N PRO A 48 -0.85 1.53 3.28
CA PRO A 48 0.39 0.80 3.12
C PRO A 48 1.52 1.55 3.79
N ASP A 49 2.51 0.84 4.32
CA ASP A 49 3.72 1.45 4.85
C ASP A 49 4.65 1.90 3.72
N THR A 50 4.70 1.11 2.67
CA THR A 50 5.64 1.35 1.56
C THR A 50 4.97 1.14 0.21
N LEU A 51 5.23 2.03 -0.72
CA LEU A 51 5.02 1.81 -2.15
C LEU A 51 6.36 1.36 -2.75
N ARG A 52 6.38 0.17 -3.30
CA ARG A 52 7.55 -0.44 -3.95
C ARG A 52 7.35 -0.48 -5.45
N ILE A 53 8.34 0.02 -6.19
CA ILE A 53 8.30 0.06 -7.64
C ILE A 53 9.51 -0.69 -8.19
N HIS A 54 9.25 -1.73 -8.95
CA HIS A 54 10.26 -2.43 -9.72
C HIS A 54 10.41 -1.74 -11.07
N ILE A 55 11.63 -1.30 -11.41
CA ILE A 55 11.89 -0.58 -12.64
C ILE A 55 13.24 -1.00 -13.24
N ASN A 56 13.24 -1.26 -14.54
CA ASN A 56 14.44 -1.41 -15.33
C ASN A 56 14.44 -0.35 -16.45
N PRO A 57 15.26 0.69 -16.35
CA PRO A 57 15.31 1.74 -17.37
C PRO A 57 16.02 1.30 -18.66
N GLY A 58 16.51 0.05 -18.75
CA GLY A 58 17.36 -0.37 -19.85
C GLY A 58 18.58 0.55 -20.00
N ALA A 59 18.96 0.87 -21.20
CA ALA A 59 20.07 1.78 -21.47
C ALA A 59 19.71 3.27 -21.29
N ALA A 60 18.46 3.60 -20.94
CA ALA A 60 18.03 4.98 -20.78
C ALA A 60 18.62 5.61 -19.50
N LYS A 61 19.15 6.82 -19.64
CA LYS A 61 19.66 7.61 -18.52
C LYS A 61 18.52 8.40 -17.89
N VAL A 62 18.09 8.00 -16.71
CA VAL A 62 17.10 8.70 -15.91
C VAL A 62 17.82 9.66 -14.97
N LYS A 63 17.33 10.89 -14.84
CA LYS A 63 17.87 11.93 -13.96
C LYS A 63 16.97 12.18 -12.74
N THR A 64 15.66 12.07 -12.92
CA THR A 64 14.70 12.20 -11.83
C THR A 64 13.61 11.14 -11.98
N PHE A 65 13.13 10.64 -10.85
CA PHE A 65 11.99 9.76 -10.79
C PHE A 65 11.10 10.21 -9.64
N SER A 66 9.82 10.42 -9.90
CA SER A 66 8.88 10.87 -8.88
C SER A 66 7.50 10.30 -9.11
N CYS A 67 6.68 10.25 -8.06
CA CYS A 67 5.26 10.01 -8.16
C CYS A 67 4.45 11.16 -7.58
N THR A 68 3.19 11.26 -7.97
CA THR A 68 2.25 12.24 -7.42
C THR A 68 1.06 11.52 -6.82
N LEU A 69 0.83 11.79 -5.54
CA LEU A 69 -0.32 11.34 -4.79
C LEU A 69 -1.35 12.45 -4.71
N ARG A 70 -2.62 12.13 -4.90
CA ARG A 70 -3.74 13.06 -4.75
C ARG A 70 -4.61 12.63 -3.57
N LEU A 71 -4.86 13.56 -2.66
CA LEU A 71 -5.72 13.38 -1.50
C LEU A 71 -7.20 13.56 -1.88
N PRO A 72 -8.15 13.10 -1.04
CA PRO A 72 -9.59 13.38 -1.21
C PRO A 72 -9.91 14.88 -1.29
N SER A 73 -9.14 15.72 -0.60
CA SER A 73 -9.22 17.19 -0.67
C SER A 73 -8.80 17.79 -2.02
N LYS A 74 -8.41 16.96 -3.00
CA LYS A 74 -7.81 17.31 -4.30
C LYS A 74 -6.41 17.94 -4.20
N LYS A 75 -5.85 18.09 -3.01
CA LYS A 75 -4.45 18.48 -2.82
C LYS A 75 -3.55 17.37 -3.36
N THR A 76 -2.45 17.73 -3.98
CA THR A 76 -1.45 16.80 -4.48
C THR A 76 -0.17 16.88 -3.65
N VAL A 77 0.47 15.73 -3.49
CA VAL A 77 1.79 15.59 -2.86
C VAL A 77 2.69 14.91 -3.88
N ALA A 78 3.77 15.60 -4.27
CA ALA A 78 4.82 15.01 -5.10
C ALA A 78 5.86 14.35 -4.20
N VAL A 79 6.29 13.17 -4.57
CA VAL A 79 7.27 12.35 -3.84
C VAL A 79 8.37 11.95 -4.77
N ASP A 80 9.60 12.31 -4.43
CA ASP A 80 10.79 11.87 -5.17
C ASP A 80 11.13 10.43 -4.82
N LEU A 81 11.46 9.67 -5.84
CA LEU A 81 11.86 8.27 -5.78
C LEU A 81 13.37 8.15 -6.02
N PRO A 82 14.02 7.08 -5.53
CA PRO A 82 15.38 6.75 -5.91
C PRO A 82 15.54 6.72 -7.43
N ILE A 83 16.64 7.30 -7.93
CA ILE A 83 16.91 7.33 -9.37
C ILE A 83 17.38 5.93 -9.80
N PRO A 84 16.69 5.28 -10.76
CA PRO A 84 17.06 3.94 -11.17
C PRO A 84 18.35 3.94 -12.01
N GLU A 85 19.23 2.98 -11.72
CA GLU A 85 20.46 2.76 -12.45
C GLU A 85 20.18 2.11 -13.82
N ALA A 86 20.85 2.60 -14.87
CA ALA A 86 20.72 2.05 -16.22
C ALA A 86 21.19 0.59 -16.30
N ASN A 87 20.58 -0.19 -17.20
CA ASN A 87 20.87 -1.60 -17.47
C ASN A 87 20.78 -2.53 -16.25
N LYS A 88 19.98 -2.15 -15.28
CA LYS A 88 19.81 -2.89 -14.02
C LYS A 88 18.34 -2.88 -13.62
N GLU A 89 17.89 -3.97 -13.02
CA GLU A 89 16.65 -3.98 -12.29
C GLU A 89 16.83 -3.24 -10.96
N ASN A 90 15.96 -2.28 -10.70
CA ASN A 90 15.97 -1.45 -9.50
C ASN A 90 14.69 -1.64 -8.72
N ILE A 91 14.81 -1.57 -7.40
CA ILE A 91 13.68 -1.50 -6.49
C ILE A 91 13.69 -0.11 -5.86
N CYS A 92 12.63 0.65 -6.12
CA CYS A 92 12.47 2.01 -5.60
C CYS A 92 11.34 2.00 -4.56
N ASP A 93 11.70 2.14 -3.29
CA ASP A 93 10.76 2.15 -2.17
C ASP A 93 10.47 3.58 -1.72
N ILE A 94 9.21 3.86 -1.40
CA ILE A 94 8.75 5.06 -0.71
C ILE A 94 8.11 4.63 0.59
N ALA A 95 8.68 5.01 1.73
CA ALA A 95 8.03 4.88 3.02
C ALA A 95 6.97 6.00 3.16
N PHE A 96 5.70 5.63 3.14
CA PHE A 96 4.62 6.61 3.22
C PHE A 96 4.63 7.43 4.52
N PRO A 97 4.91 6.86 5.71
CA PRO A 97 5.01 7.66 6.93
C PRO A 97 6.04 8.80 6.81
N ASP A 98 7.18 8.53 6.16
CA ASP A 98 8.27 9.51 6.05
C ASP A 98 7.94 10.66 5.10
N VAL A 99 7.25 10.36 4.00
CA VAL A 99 6.97 11.35 2.95
C VAL A 99 5.63 12.06 3.11
N LEU A 100 4.67 11.42 3.77
CA LEU A 100 3.36 11.99 4.00
C LEU A 100 3.24 12.66 5.38
N GLY A 101 4.06 12.27 6.37
CA GLY A 101 4.02 12.82 7.72
C GLY A 101 2.60 12.85 8.28
N ASP A 102 2.14 14.02 8.71
CA ASP A 102 0.78 14.21 9.26
C ASP A 102 -0.36 13.90 8.27
N VAL A 103 -0.05 13.79 6.97
CA VAL A 103 -1.03 13.37 5.94
C VAL A 103 -1.20 11.87 5.91
N PHE A 104 -0.30 11.10 6.50
CA PHE A 104 -0.40 9.67 6.66
C PHE A 104 -1.43 9.31 7.73
N ASP A 105 -2.71 9.51 7.40
CA ASP A 105 -3.86 9.26 8.27
C ASP A 105 -4.97 8.61 7.44
N ILE A 106 -5.72 7.70 8.05
CA ILE A 106 -6.87 7.04 7.44
C ILE A 106 -7.92 8.04 6.94
N ALA A 107 -8.04 9.21 7.57
CA ALA A 107 -8.94 10.27 7.15
C ALA A 107 -8.60 10.86 5.77
N ASN A 108 -7.36 10.67 5.30
CA ASN A 108 -6.89 11.12 3.99
C ASN A 108 -7.02 10.03 2.91
N TYR A 109 -7.70 8.92 3.19
CA TYR A 109 -7.90 7.84 2.23
C TYR A 109 -9.31 7.88 1.62
N PRO A 110 -9.48 7.39 0.37
CA PRO A 110 -8.42 6.82 -0.45
C PRO A 110 -7.46 7.88 -1.00
N LEU A 111 -6.15 7.62 -0.89
CA LEU A 111 -5.17 8.32 -1.70
C LEU A 111 -5.27 7.84 -3.14
N VAL A 112 -4.97 8.71 -4.09
CA VAL A 112 -4.90 8.34 -5.51
C VAL A 112 -3.47 8.49 -5.99
N LEU A 113 -2.84 7.39 -6.40
CA LEU A 113 -1.60 7.46 -7.17
C LEU A 113 -1.95 7.96 -8.58
N SER A 114 -1.73 9.26 -8.80
CA SER A 114 -2.22 9.91 -10.02
C SER A 114 -1.28 9.74 -11.19
N HIS A 115 0.02 9.85 -10.98
CA HIS A 115 1.00 9.60 -12.03
C HIS A 115 2.41 9.37 -11.50
N PHE A 116 3.23 8.71 -12.34
CA PHE A 116 4.68 8.67 -12.24
C PHE A 116 5.30 9.60 -13.27
N THR A 117 6.43 10.22 -12.91
CA THR A 117 7.18 11.08 -13.81
C THR A 117 8.65 10.66 -13.84
N LEU A 118 9.14 10.35 -15.02
CA LEU A 118 10.54 10.06 -15.31
C LEU A 118 11.15 11.25 -16.04
N GLY A 119 12.08 11.93 -15.40
CA GLY A 119 12.90 12.94 -16.03
C GLY A 119 14.13 12.26 -16.67
N MET A 120 14.21 12.31 -18.00
CA MET A 120 15.30 11.71 -18.75
C MET A 120 16.46 12.70 -18.86
N ASP A 121 17.67 12.25 -18.60
CA ASP A 121 18.88 13.00 -18.95
C ASP A 121 19.07 13.03 -20.48
N ILE A 122 20.14 13.68 -20.95
CA ILE A 122 20.50 13.66 -22.36
C ILE A 122 20.94 12.24 -22.73
N ASN A 123 20.17 11.64 -23.61
CA ASN A 123 20.42 10.30 -24.15
C ASN A 123 20.94 10.36 -25.60
N THR A 124 21.38 9.24 -26.14
CA THR A 124 21.90 9.19 -27.50
C THR A 124 20.79 9.44 -28.52
N LEU A 125 20.99 10.42 -29.39
CA LEU A 125 20.04 10.75 -30.44
C LEU A 125 19.86 9.60 -31.45
N GLY A 126 18.62 9.41 -31.87
CA GLY A 126 18.25 8.38 -32.82
C GLY A 126 18.29 6.95 -32.28
N GLN A 127 18.53 6.77 -31.00
CA GLN A 127 18.48 5.44 -30.37
C GLN A 127 17.11 5.14 -29.82
N ASN A 128 16.67 3.88 -29.97
CA ASN A 128 15.50 3.35 -29.33
C ASN A 128 15.83 2.93 -27.89
N TYR A 129 14.94 3.31 -26.98
CA TYR A 129 15.01 2.95 -25.56
C TYR A 129 13.75 2.21 -25.14
N ARG A 130 13.89 1.37 -24.13
CA ARG A 130 12.80 0.69 -23.46
C ARG A 130 13.00 0.81 -21.97
N ILE A 131 11.93 1.14 -21.27
CA ILE A 131 11.83 1.14 -19.81
C ILE A 131 10.75 0.13 -19.43
N ASP A 132 11.06 -0.78 -18.53
CA ASP A 132 10.14 -1.77 -18.01
C ASP A 132 9.80 -1.46 -16.55
N ILE A 133 8.52 -1.51 -16.19
CA ILE A 133 8.01 -1.43 -14.82
C ILE A 133 7.19 -2.70 -14.59
N PRO A 134 7.85 -3.80 -14.20
CA PRO A 134 7.20 -5.11 -14.09
C PRO A 134 6.19 -5.17 -12.95
N ALA A 135 6.43 -4.43 -11.85
CA ALA A 135 5.54 -4.45 -10.71
C ALA A 135 5.50 -3.10 -9.97
N VAL A 136 4.33 -2.80 -9.42
CA VAL A 136 4.11 -1.76 -8.42
C VAL A 136 3.36 -2.42 -7.27
N GLU A 137 3.98 -2.45 -6.10
CA GLU A 137 3.52 -3.19 -4.95
C GLU A 137 3.21 -2.26 -3.78
N LEU A 138 2.17 -2.58 -3.02
CA LEU A 138 1.88 -1.98 -1.73
C LEU A 138 2.36 -2.92 -0.63
N VAL A 139 3.33 -2.48 0.16
CA VAL A 139 3.90 -3.27 1.26
C VAL A 139 3.28 -2.81 2.57
N TYR A 140 2.82 -3.77 3.35
CA TYR A 140 2.19 -3.57 4.65
C TYR A 140 3.06 -4.22 5.72
N ASN A 141 3.83 -3.43 6.45
CA ASN A 141 4.62 -3.92 7.59
C ASN A 141 3.77 -4.06 8.86
N TYR A 142 2.54 -3.56 8.82
CA TYR A 142 1.59 -3.52 9.93
C TYR A 142 1.36 -4.89 10.59
N TYR A 143 1.59 -5.95 9.84
CA TYR A 143 1.42 -7.31 10.33
C TYR A 143 2.70 -7.95 10.87
N ASN A 144 3.87 -7.33 10.69
CA ASN A 144 5.13 -7.96 11.09
C ASN A 144 5.69 -7.47 12.43
N GLU A 145 5.46 -6.23 12.85
CA GLU A 145 5.99 -5.73 14.11
C GLU A 145 5.02 -5.92 15.29
N ASN A 146 3.72 -5.91 15.04
CA ASN A 146 2.71 -6.24 16.05
C ASN A 146 2.14 -7.65 15.91
N ALA A 147 2.37 -8.35 14.80
CA ALA A 147 2.02 -9.75 14.64
C ALA A 147 3.02 -10.70 15.28
N SER A 148 4.16 -10.23 15.77
CA SER A 148 4.97 -10.99 16.71
C SER A 148 4.26 -11.17 18.07
N ASP A 149 3.20 -10.40 18.34
CA ASP A 149 2.27 -10.61 19.44
C ASP A 149 0.95 -11.30 19.03
N VAL A 150 0.80 -11.75 17.81
CA VAL A 150 0.00 -12.93 17.56
C VAL A 150 0.80 -14.11 18.10
N GLN A 151 0.92 -14.17 19.42
CA GLN A 151 1.15 -15.40 20.11
C GLN A 151 0.24 -16.41 19.41
N THR A 152 0.84 -17.42 18.84
CA THR A 152 0.18 -18.61 18.30
C THR A 152 -1.09 -18.78 19.07
N VAL A 153 -2.26 -18.70 18.42
CA VAL A 153 -3.53 -18.98 19.08
C VAL A 153 -3.46 -20.44 19.47
N GLU A 154 -2.80 -20.70 20.57
CA GLU A 154 -2.76 -22.01 21.20
C GLU A 154 -4.15 -22.24 21.76
N GLY A 155 -4.99 -22.84 20.93
CA GLY A 155 -6.26 -23.38 21.38
C GLY A 155 -7.41 -22.37 21.35
N LYS A 156 -8.61 -22.88 21.11
CA LYS A 156 -9.85 -22.20 21.42
C LYS A 156 -9.82 -21.79 22.89
N PHE A 157 -10.23 -20.57 23.20
CA PHE A 157 -10.59 -20.23 24.57
C PHE A 157 -11.76 -21.15 24.98
N LEU A 158 -11.47 -22.21 25.72
CA LEU A 158 -12.36 -23.36 25.89
C LEU A 158 -13.67 -23.06 26.64
N ASP A 159 -13.71 -21.92 27.33
CA ASP A 159 -14.85 -21.53 28.18
C ASP A 159 -15.62 -20.30 27.62
N LEU A 160 -15.83 -20.24 26.31
CA LEU A 160 -16.63 -19.21 25.69
C LEU A 160 -18.00 -19.76 25.30
N SER A 161 -19.05 -19.11 25.77
CA SER A 161 -20.43 -19.42 25.39
C SER A 161 -21.19 -18.16 24.96
N VAL A 162 -22.20 -18.32 24.10
CA VAL A 162 -23.01 -17.22 23.60
C VAL A 162 -24.46 -17.44 24.03
N SER A 163 -25.03 -16.45 24.71
CA SER A 163 -26.43 -16.45 25.12
C SER A 163 -27.11 -15.16 24.65
N GLY A 164 -27.93 -15.27 23.60
CA GLY A 164 -28.52 -14.11 22.94
C GLY A 164 -27.45 -13.19 22.35
N ARG A 165 -27.32 -11.97 22.86
CA ARG A 165 -26.30 -10.99 22.49
C ARG A 165 -25.15 -10.91 23.47
N THR A 166 -25.14 -11.74 24.50
CA THR A 166 -24.09 -11.74 25.51
C THR A 166 -23.16 -12.91 25.28
N ILE A 167 -21.86 -12.60 25.25
CA ILE A 167 -20.77 -13.55 25.17
C ILE A 167 -20.26 -13.70 26.60
N LEU A 168 -20.31 -14.91 27.11
CA LEU A 168 -19.88 -15.27 28.46
C LEU A 168 -18.53 -16.01 28.39
N LEU A 169 -17.63 -15.65 29.29
CA LEU A 169 -16.35 -16.27 29.49
C LEU A 169 -16.36 -17.02 30.82
N GLY A 170 -15.74 -18.19 30.89
CA GLY A 170 -15.69 -19.00 32.11
C GLY A 170 -14.97 -18.36 33.29
N LYS A 171 -14.16 -17.33 33.04
CA LYS A 171 -13.50 -16.51 34.07
C LYS A 171 -13.42 -15.05 33.65
N ALA A 172 -13.18 -14.18 34.61
CA ALA A 172 -12.85 -12.79 34.31
C ALA A 172 -11.48 -12.73 33.58
N VAL A 173 -11.38 -11.85 32.60
CA VAL A 173 -10.19 -11.63 31.78
C VAL A 173 -9.82 -10.15 31.80
N ASP A 174 -8.55 -9.82 31.48
CA ASP A 174 -8.06 -8.47 31.57
C ASP A 174 -8.80 -7.54 30.59
N ARG A 175 -9.10 -8.05 29.37
CA ARG A 175 -9.76 -7.27 28.34
C ARG A 175 -10.49 -8.16 27.33
N VAL A 176 -11.69 -7.76 26.94
CA VAL A 176 -12.48 -8.36 25.86
C VAL A 176 -12.86 -7.29 24.86
N GLU A 177 -12.58 -7.57 23.62
CA GLU A 177 -12.90 -6.70 22.48
C GLU A 177 -13.78 -7.44 21.50
N LEU A 178 -14.78 -6.76 20.96
CA LEU A 178 -15.67 -7.29 19.95
C LEU A 178 -15.55 -6.49 18.67
N TYR A 179 -15.23 -7.17 17.58
CA TYR A 179 -15.09 -6.58 16.25
C TYR A 179 -16.16 -7.10 15.31
N ASN A 180 -16.68 -6.25 14.45
CA ASN A 180 -17.56 -6.68 13.36
C ASN A 180 -16.74 -7.33 12.22
N VAL A 181 -17.42 -7.86 11.21
CA VAL A 181 -16.78 -8.50 10.03
C VAL A 181 -15.93 -7.55 9.18
N SER A 182 -16.09 -6.25 9.34
CA SER A 182 -15.26 -5.23 8.68
C SER A 182 -14.02 -4.85 9.51
N GLY A 183 -13.77 -5.53 10.65
CA GLY A 183 -12.64 -5.25 11.52
C GLY A 183 -12.82 -4.03 12.44
N CYS A 184 -14.00 -3.40 12.47
CA CYS A 184 -14.26 -2.28 13.36
C CYS A 184 -14.56 -2.77 14.78
N LEU A 185 -13.92 -2.16 15.79
CA LEU A 185 -14.23 -2.39 17.19
C LEU A 185 -15.65 -1.87 17.49
N VAL A 186 -16.53 -2.74 18.00
CA VAL A 186 -17.94 -2.40 18.29
C VAL A 186 -18.28 -2.46 19.76
N SER A 187 -17.48 -3.16 20.57
CA SER A 187 -17.63 -3.21 22.02
C SER A 187 -16.30 -3.56 22.68
N LEU A 188 -16.07 -3.02 23.90
CA LEU A 188 -14.88 -3.28 24.69
C LEU A 188 -15.28 -3.34 26.16
N THR A 189 -14.72 -4.30 26.90
CA THR A 189 -14.89 -4.43 28.34
C THR A 189 -13.58 -4.87 28.98
N GLU A 190 -13.24 -4.30 30.12
CA GLU A 190 -12.04 -4.64 30.89
C GLU A 190 -12.41 -5.32 32.20
N ASN A 191 -11.53 -6.21 32.70
CA ASN A 191 -11.70 -6.96 33.95
C ASN A 191 -13.08 -7.61 34.06
N SER A 192 -13.52 -8.29 33.00
CA SER A 192 -14.87 -8.82 32.89
C SER A 192 -14.88 -10.27 32.40
N ASN A 193 -15.93 -10.98 32.76
CA ASN A 193 -16.21 -12.31 32.23
C ASN A 193 -17.31 -12.32 31.16
N HIS A 194 -17.74 -11.15 30.68
CA HIS A 194 -18.74 -11.06 29.61
C HIS A 194 -18.58 -9.79 28.79
N ILE A 195 -19.11 -9.82 27.56
CA ILE A 195 -19.26 -8.66 26.67
C ILE A 195 -20.58 -8.78 25.92
N SER A 196 -21.24 -7.66 25.65
CA SER A 196 -22.50 -7.63 24.90
C SER A 196 -22.28 -7.13 23.48
N ALA A 197 -22.82 -7.88 22.51
CA ALA A 197 -22.88 -7.45 21.12
C ALA A 197 -23.98 -6.39 20.91
N PRO A 198 -23.76 -5.38 20.07
CA PRO A 198 -24.75 -4.34 19.78
C PRO A 198 -25.97 -4.89 19.01
N GLY A 199 -25.84 -6.00 18.32
CA GLY A 199 -26.90 -6.64 17.55
C GLY A 199 -26.66 -8.12 17.35
N ILE A 200 -27.56 -8.78 16.62
CA ILE A 200 -27.36 -10.15 16.15
C ILE A 200 -26.51 -10.08 14.88
N GLY A 201 -25.47 -10.88 14.81
CA GLY A 201 -24.56 -10.88 13.67
C GLY A 201 -23.34 -11.75 13.94
N MET A 202 -22.42 -11.72 12.99
CA MET A 202 -21.13 -12.40 13.09
C MET A 202 -20.09 -11.42 13.64
N TYR A 203 -19.34 -11.85 14.64
CA TYR A 203 -18.32 -11.05 15.29
C TYR A 203 -17.03 -11.82 15.47
N ILE A 204 -15.95 -11.09 15.67
CA ILE A 204 -14.66 -11.62 16.14
C ILE A 204 -14.49 -11.12 17.57
N VAL A 205 -14.36 -12.04 18.51
CA VAL A 205 -14.01 -11.76 19.91
C VAL A 205 -12.52 -11.87 20.06
N ARG A 206 -11.88 -10.83 20.58
CA ARG A 206 -10.48 -10.84 20.99
C ARG A 206 -10.42 -10.75 22.51
N ILE A 207 -9.73 -11.67 23.14
CA ILE A 207 -9.62 -11.82 24.60
C ILE A 207 -8.16 -11.67 24.98
N VAL A 208 -7.88 -10.81 25.94
CA VAL A 208 -6.55 -10.63 26.55
C VAL A 208 -6.63 -11.09 27.98
N THR A 209 -5.78 -12.02 28.38
CA THR A 209 -5.70 -12.53 29.76
C THR A 209 -4.32 -13.14 30.02
N ASP A 210 -3.74 -12.85 31.19
CA ASP A 210 -2.44 -13.36 31.60
C ASP A 210 -1.32 -13.10 30.57
N GLY A 211 -1.35 -11.93 29.90
CA GLY A 211 -0.39 -11.57 28.84
C GLY A 211 -0.57 -12.34 27.52
N LYS A 212 -1.63 -13.14 27.38
CA LYS A 212 -1.96 -13.91 26.17
C LYS A 212 -3.16 -13.29 25.45
N VAL A 213 -3.17 -13.45 24.14
CA VAL A 213 -4.26 -12.97 23.28
C VAL A 213 -4.92 -14.17 22.60
N PHE A 214 -6.23 -14.23 22.67
CA PHE A 214 -7.07 -15.23 21.99
C PHE A 214 -8.02 -14.51 21.04
N SER A 215 -8.29 -15.09 19.88
CA SER A 215 -9.29 -14.56 18.95
C SER A 215 -10.17 -15.69 18.44
N GLN A 216 -11.47 -15.48 18.47
CA GLN A 216 -12.44 -16.47 18.02
C GLN A 216 -13.60 -15.80 17.28
N LYS A 217 -14.05 -16.42 16.19
CA LYS A 217 -15.26 -16.04 15.47
C LYS A 217 -16.47 -16.64 16.16
N ILE A 218 -17.49 -15.82 16.35
CA ILE A 218 -18.77 -16.18 16.98
C ILE A 218 -19.94 -15.71 16.12
#